data_81e073004a5c9277f36a74234661ded2
#
_entry.id   81e073004a5c9277f36a74234661ded2
#
_cell.length_a   1.000
_cell.length_b   1.000
_cell.length_c   1.000
_cell.angle_alpha   90.00
_cell.angle_beta   90.00
_cell.angle_gamma   90.00
#
_symmetry.space_group_name_H-M   'P 1'
#
loop_
_entity.id
_entity.type
_entity.pdbx_description
1 polymer ?
#
loop_
_entity_poly.entity_id
_entity_poly.type
_entity_poly.pdbx_seq_one_letter_code
_entity_poly.pdbx_strand_id
1 'polypeptide(L)'
;GIPIGFFVICKAIAEQRKTSDDKAQYQLLDGQQRANAIALGFNDWNSIEKDSKQSILWLDLDTNPENMPSDSSRNFLFRVTTPAHPWGYTKNDAEGYLGAAKIRTFLKDKLNLDTSSLKYKRPTTCELAPIDATCPVPVSLLISSMNSNGELDKNLLLDNLSKCKGIWTENAEEAIRGSKFNLSLISEGLRTALNSTILAINTPAKLLEPSLQENQSDNSRSNITNIEHLFQRLNQQGTRLDGEELIYSLIKAYWPEITTSIDRIAQNRMACSRLINLAFRLILTENSGTFSAPLSISTIRRLAKDTEKEQLREEIIAFINEKLDTVCQTVDAILGMKPQSSWGLPPVLYSEIAHQHQDLYLMLTAKKYQELPEDFCRTLTGLITYAAWFGNDQRTIASILYKNLNQQASIEALQKTVKECSHCFARLHQPDEAAAFIALPSSDQPDQIKSWNWWKDLIADSDAAKQQENESQWWGMLCTMRQNKSLLLYAQREFIRKRFSSYDPSRKDLWLEHNRPWDYDHILPAAYTYNIKTNNEFAGFCKQWCNTIGNFRAWPYEDNRSDQAEMAGKKLNQTKLLEDSFISDDE
;
A
#
# COMPACT_ATOMS: atom_id res chain seq x y z
N GLY A 1 -8.73 25.38 24.30
CA GLY A 1 -8.28 24.49 23.24
C GLY A 1 -9.29 23.38 23.01
N ILE A 2 -9.34 22.85 21.79
CA ILE A 2 -10.18 21.68 21.48
C ILE A 2 -9.51 20.46 22.13
N PRO A 3 -10.22 19.67 22.95
CA PRO A 3 -9.63 18.46 23.53
C PRO A 3 -9.26 17.47 22.41
N ILE A 4 -8.00 17.07 22.34
CA ILE A 4 -7.54 16.04 21.38
C ILE A 4 -7.95 14.62 21.77
N GLY A 5 -8.80 14.47 22.78
CA GLY A 5 -9.24 13.20 23.35
C GLY A 5 -8.29 12.68 24.42
N PHE A 6 -8.30 11.38 24.63
CA PHE A 6 -7.49 10.72 25.66
C PHE A 6 -6.75 9.51 25.06
N PHE A 7 -5.67 9.11 25.71
CA PHE A 7 -4.99 7.85 25.44
C PHE A 7 -5.49 6.76 26.37
N VAL A 8 -5.55 5.53 25.88
CA VAL A 8 -5.75 4.36 26.74
C VAL A 8 -4.42 3.62 26.80
N ILE A 9 -3.87 3.55 27.99
CA ILE A 9 -2.57 2.95 28.25
C ILE A 9 -2.70 1.82 29.27
N CYS A 10 -1.77 0.86 29.21
CA CYS A 10 -1.62 -0.19 30.20
C CYS A 10 -0.16 -0.25 30.63
N LYS A 11 0.10 -0.62 31.88
CA LYS A 11 1.46 -0.84 32.35
C LYS A 11 2.07 -2.04 31.63
N ALA A 12 3.24 -1.86 31.02
CA ALA A 12 3.93 -2.94 30.30
C ALA A 12 4.36 -4.03 31.29
N ILE A 13 4.02 -5.29 30.98
CA ILE A 13 4.43 -6.46 31.79
C ILE A 13 5.90 -6.75 31.52
N ALA A 14 6.65 -7.23 32.53
CA ALA A 14 8.11 -7.40 32.45
C ALA A 14 8.57 -8.29 31.29
N GLU A 15 7.80 -9.31 30.94
CA GLU A 15 8.06 -10.21 29.80
C GLU A 15 7.88 -9.53 28.45
N GLN A 16 7.01 -8.53 28.35
CA GLN A 16 6.76 -7.74 27.15
C GLN A 16 7.83 -6.66 26.92
N ARG A 17 8.62 -6.32 27.94
CA ARG A 17 9.69 -5.32 27.84
C ARG A 17 10.91 -5.81 27.06
N LYS A 18 11.07 -7.12 26.85
CA LYS A 18 12.22 -7.69 26.13
C LYS A 18 12.18 -7.43 24.61
N THR A 19 11.04 -7.01 24.07
CA THR A 19 10.83 -6.80 22.63
C THR A 19 10.64 -5.34 22.23
N SER A 20 10.43 -4.45 23.20
CA SER A 20 10.37 -3.00 23.02
C SER A 20 11.54 -2.35 23.74
N ASP A 21 11.88 -1.11 23.38
CA ASP A 21 12.86 -0.30 24.07
C ASP A 21 12.76 -0.56 25.59
N ASP A 22 13.83 -1.05 26.22
CA ASP A 22 13.89 -1.46 27.65
C ASP A 22 13.40 -0.37 28.63
N LYS A 23 13.18 0.84 28.14
CA LYS A 23 12.69 2.01 28.88
C LYS A 23 11.17 2.18 28.81
N ALA A 24 10.45 1.44 27.99
CA ALA A 24 9.00 1.59 27.86
C ALA A 24 8.29 1.11 29.13
N GLN A 25 7.61 2.00 29.84
CA GLN A 25 6.87 1.70 31.06
C GLN A 25 5.40 1.37 30.79
N TYR A 26 4.86 1.84 29.67
CA TYR A 26 3.46 1.70 29.30
C TYR A 26 3.32 1.23 27.86
N GLN A 27 2.26 0.49 27.61
CA GLN A 27 1.79 0.07 26.30
C GLN A 27 0.57 0.90 25.92
N LEU A 28 0.56 1.43 24.69
CA LEU A 28 -0.57 2.18 24.15
C LEU A 28 -1.61 1.20 23.60
N LEU A 29 -2.82 1.22 24.17
CA LEU A 29 -3.94 0.39 23.75
C LEU A 29 -4.85 1.11 22.75
N ASP A 30 -5.08 2.41 22.95
CA ASP A 30 -5.83 3.26 22.02
C ASP A 30 -5.23 4.66 21.93
N GLY A 31 -5.46 5.30 20.78
CA GLY A 31 -4.95 6.64 20.48
C GLY A 31 -3.72 6.63 19.60
N GLN A 32 -3.40 5.53 18.89
CA GLN A 32 -2.22 5.43 18.05
C GLN A 32 -2.17 6.51 16.96
N GLN A 33 -3.28 6.83 16.31
CA GLN A 33 -3.33 7.91 15.33
C GLN A 33 -3.02 9.27 15.96
N ARG A 34 -3.54 9.52 17.17
CA ARG A 34 -3.25 10.74 17.95
C ARG A 34 -1.78 10.80 18.35
N ALA A 35 -1.22 9.68 18.81
CA ALA A 35 0.20 9.58 19.14
C ALA A 35 1.07 9.85 17.92
N ASN A 36 0.74 9.27 16.78
CA ASN A 36 1.46 9.49 15.52
C ASN A 36 1.37 10.95 15.07
N ALA A 37 0.19 11.58 15.17
CA ALA A 37 0.02 12.99 14.84
C ALA A 37 0.86 13.91 15.75
N ILE A 38 0.97 13.59 17.02
CA ILE A 38 1.85 14.31 17.97
C ILE A 38 3.31 14.05 17.60
N ALA A 39 3.68 12.80 17.35
CA ALA A 39 5.04 12.42 16.98
C ALA A 39 5.55 13.14 15.73
N LEU A 40 4.68 13.48 14.76
CA LEU A 40 5.07 14.28 13.59
C LEU A 40 5.74 15.61 13.96
N GLY A 41 5.32 16.24 15.06
CA GLY A 41 5.92 17.48 15.54
C GLY A 41 7.15 17.28 16.43
N PHE A 42 7.31 16.09 17.05
CA PHE A 42 8.32 15.83 18.08
C PHE A 42 9.43 14.87 17.63
N ASN A 43 9.37 14.33 16.43
CA ASN A 43 10.44 13.50 15.90
C ASN A 43 11.75 14.31 15.81
N ASP A 44 12.87 13.65 16.11
CA ASP A 44 14.18 14.26 15.93
C ASP A 44 14.45 14.49 14.43
N TRP A 45 14.81 15.74 14.06
CA TRP A 45 15.09 16.10 12.68
C TRP A 45 16.18 15.23 12.05
N ASN A 46 17.22 14.89 12.79
CA ASN A 46 18.31 14.04 12.29
C ASN A 46 17.81 12.62 11.92
N SER A 47 16.82 12.12 12.64
CA SER A 47 16.17 10.84 12.30
C SER A 47 15.29 10.99 11.06
N ILE A 48 14.55 12.08 10.93
CA ILE A 48 13.71 12.38 9.76
C ILE A 48 14.57 12.51 8.50
N GLU A 49 15.70 13.22 8.56
CA GLU A 49 16.58 13.43 7.41
C GLU A 49 17.22 12.12 6.92
N LYS A 50 17.46 11.16 7.81
CA LYS A 50 17.97 9.82 7.47
C LYS A 50 16.90 8.90 6.89
N ASP A 51 15.66 9.08 7.30
CA ASP A 51 14.54 8.26 6.83
C ASP A 51 13.58 9.08 5.95
N SER A 52 13.85 9.09 4.65
CA SER A 52 13.05 9.78 3.64
C SER A 52 11.58 9.32 3.52
N LYS A 53 11.20 8.29 4.27
CA LYS A 53 9.84 7.73 4.27
C LYS A 53 8.94 8.34 5.35
N GLN A 54 9.42 9.29 6.13
CA GLN A 54 8.64 9.93 7.18
C GLN A 54 7.83 11.12 6.66
N SER A 55 6.64 11.31 7.21
CA SER A 55 5.87 12.53 7.05
C SER A 55 6.44 13.63 7.94
N ILE A 56 6.37 14.88 7.50
CA ILE A 56 6.92 16.02 8.23
C ILE A 56 5.82 17.04 8.50
N LEU A 57 5.75 17.52 9.76
CA LEU A 57 4.94 18.66 10.16
C LEU A 57 5.75 19.93 10.04
N TRP A 58 5.24 20.89 9.28
CA TRP A 58 5.86 22.19 9.02
C TRP A 58 5.05 23.30 9.66
N LEU A 59 5.73 24.33 10.11
CA LEU A 59 5.15 25.62 10.47
C LEU A 59 5.55 26.62 9.40
N ASP A 60 4.55 27.24 8.74
CA ASP A 60 4.81 28.37 7.86
C ASP A 60 4.97 29.62 8.72
N LEU A 61 6.18 30.19 8.74
CA LEU A 61 6.49 31.33 9.56
C LEU A 61 5.95 32.66 9.02
N ASP A 62 5.43 32.64 7.77
CA ASP A 62 4.80 33.82 7.20
C ASP A 62 3.46 34.10 7.92
N THR A 63 3.42 35.22 8.63
CA THR A 63 2.24 35.69 9.38
C THR A 63 1.45 36.76 8.61
N ASN A 64 1.70 36.93 7.30
CA ASN A 64 0.95 37.91 6.51
C ASN A 64 -0.56 37.59 6.56
N PRO A 65 -1.42 38.52 7.05
CA PRO A 65 -2.86 38.33 7.13
C PRO A 65 -3.52 37.98 5.79
N GLU A 66 -2.95 38.45 4.66
CA GLU A 66 -3.44 38.14 3.32
C GLU A 66 -3.26 36.65 2.95
N ASN A 67 -2.33 35.97 3.60
CA ASN A 67 -2.05 34.57 3.42
C ASN A 67 -2.80 33.65 4.41
N MET A 68 -3.51 34.23 5.36
CA MET A 68 -4.31 33.50 6.36
C MET A 68 -5.75 33.36 5.88
N PRO A 69 -6.46 32.27 6.24
CA PRO A 69 -7.89 32.16 6.02
C PRO A 69 -8.63 33.34 6.70
N SER A 70 -9.59 33.94 6.01
CA SER A 70 -10.23 35.20 6.37
C SER A 70 -10.95 35.22 7.72
N ASP A 71 -11.26 34.07 8.31
CA ASP A 71 -11.93 33.91 9.59
C ASP A 71 -11.09 33.20 10.66
N SER A 72 -9.79 33.07 10.43
CA SER A 72 -8.92 32.36 11.36
C SER A 72 -8.35 33.28 12.44
N SER A 73 -8.55 32.90 13.69
CA SER A 73 -7.84 33.47 14.84
C SER A 73 -6.40 32.94 14.98
N ARG A 74 -5.89 32.30 13.95
CA ARG A 74 -4.59 31.63 13.95
C ARG A 74 -3.48 32.63 13.59
N ASN A 75 -2.37 32.54 14.31
CA ASN A 75 -1.18 33.35 14.02
C ASN A 75 -0.24 32.68 12.99
N PHE A 76 -0.34 31.35 12.82
CA PHE A 76 0.53 30.55 11.94
C PHE A 76 -0.26 29.45 11.26
N LEU A 77 0.25 28.99 10.10
CA LEU A 77 -0.29 27.88 9.35
C LEU A 77 0.60 26.65 9.52
N PHE A 78 -0.01 25.55 9.92
CA PHE A 78 0.62 24.24 9.85
C PHE A 78 0.46 23.64 8.47
N ARG A 79 1.49 22.94 8.01
CA ARG A 79 1.54 22.19 6.76
C ARG A 79 2.04 20.78 7.02
N VAL A 80 1.70 19.87 6.14
CA VAL A 80 2.19 18.49 6.18
C VAL A 80 2.74 18.13 4.82
N THR A 81 3.88 17.46 4.80
CA THR A 81 4.38 16.71 3.64
C THR A 81 4.39 15.24 3.99
N THR A 82 4.09 14.42 3.00
CA THR A 82 4.09 12.95 3.14
C THR A 82 4.92 12.34 2.01
N PRO A 83 5.43 11.10 2.14
CA PRO A 83 6.13 10.45 1.05
C PRO A 83 5.32 10.33 -0.24
N ALA A 84 3.99 10.27 -0.14
CA ALA A 84 3.10 10.32 -1.29
C ALA A 84 2.98 11.73 -1.89
N HIS A 85 3.06 12.77 -1.06
CA HIS A 85 2.97 14.18 -1.45
C HIS A 85 4.11 14.98 -0.81
N PRO A 86 5.36 14.84 -1.27
CA PRO A 86 6.50 15.55 -0.70
C PRO A 86 6.45 17.06 -0.93
N TRP A 87 5.59 17.51 -1.84
CA TRP A 87 5.27 18.92 -2.12
C TRP A 87 4.14 19.50 -1.26
N GLY A 88 3.53 18.69 -0.37
CA GLY A 88 2.45 19.10 0.50
C GLY A 88 1.07 19.15 -0.17
N TYR A 89 0.14 19.81 0.51
CA TYR A 89 -1.28 19.91 0.17
C TYR A 89 -1.68 21.37 -0.03
N THR A 90 -2.90 21.64 -0.51
CA THR A 90 -3.39 22.99 -0.72
C THR A 90 -3.50 23.80 0.57
N LYS A 91 -3.42 25.14 0.44
CA LYS A 91 -3.40 26.08 1.58
C LYS A 91 -4.69 26.08 2.42
N ASN A 92 -5.81 25.97 1.74
CA ASN A 92 -7.14 26.20 2.33
C ASN A 92 -7.84 24.91 2.73
N ASP A 93 -7.35 23.76 2.30
CA ASP A 93 -7.95 22.47 2.55
C ASP A 93 -6.84 21.44 2.83
N ALA A 94 -6.80 20.92 4.04
CA ALA A 94 -5.81 19.91 4.44
C ALA A 94 -5.97 18.59 3.66
N GLU A 95 -7.15 18.35 3.08
CA GLU A 95 -7.42 17.20 2.20
C GLU A 95 -7.26 17.55 0.72
N GLY A 96 -7.06 18.83 0.40
CA GLY A 96 -6.90 19.32 -0.96
C GLY A 96 -5.56 18.96 -1.57
N TYR A 97 -5.58 18.32 -2.74
CA TYR A 97 -4.37 18.00 -3.49
C TYR A 97 -3.95 19.17 -4.37
N LEU A 98 -2.64 19.41 -4.44
CA LEU A 98 -2.08 20.38 -5.37
C LEU A 98 -2.30 19.91 -6.81
N GLY A 99 -2.62 20.87 -7.70
CA GLY A 99 -2.75 20.58 -9.13
C GLY A 99 -1.42 20.07 -9.72
N ALA A 100 -1.47 18.97 -10.45
CA ALA A 100 -0.30 18.30 -11.00
C ALA A 100 0.53 19.23 -11.93
N ALA A 101 -0.11 20.11 -12.70
CA ALA A 101 0.59 21.10 -13.52
C ALA A 101 1.46 22.04 -12.67
N LYS A 102 0.94 22.50 -11.51
CA LYS A 102 1.70 23.34 -10.59
C LYS A 102 2.91 22.61 -10.01
N ILE A 103 2.69 21.34 -9.62
CA ILE A 103 3.77 20.47 -9.12
C ILE A 103 4.84 20.28 -10.18
N ARG A 104 4.46 19.90 -11.41
CA ARG A 104 5.40 19.69 -12.54
C ARG A 104 6.21 20.94 -12.85
N THR A 105 5.56 22.10 -12.94
CA THR A 105 6.23 23.38 -13.15
C THR A 105 7.24 23.69 -12.06
N PHE A 106 6.84 23.52 -10.79
CA PHE A 106 7.75 23.74 -9.66
C PHE A 106 8.97 22.81 -9.70
N LEU A 107 8.77 21.52 -9.93
CA LEU A 107 9.86 20.53 -10.00
C LEU A 107 10.83 20.85 -11.14
N LYS A 108 10.31 21.27 -12.28
CA LYS A 108 11.12 21.70 -13.43
C LYS A 108 11.91 22.97 -13.14
N ASP A 109 11.24 24.02 -12.66
CA ASP A 109 11.82 25.35 -12.53
C ASP A 109 12.76 25.48 -11.34
N LYS A 110 12.47 24.81 -10.23
CA LYS A 110 13.24 24.90 -8.98
C LYS A 110 14.27 23.80 -8.79
N LEU A 111 14.00 22.61 -9.32
CA LEU A 111 14.87 21.44 -9.13
C LEU A 111 15.48 20.94 -10.45
N ASN A 112 15.13 21.54 -11.59
CA ASN A 112 15.53 21.06 -12.90
C ASN A 112 15.21 19.57 -13.13
N LEU A 113 14.09 19.11 -12.55
CA LEU A 113 13.63 17.73 -12.66
C LEU A 113 12.62 17.59 -13.79
N ASP A 114 12.93 16.70 -14.72
CA ASP A 114 12.01 16.30 -15.79
C ASP A 114 11.23 15.07 -15.33
N THR A 115 9.95 15.24 -15.00
CA THR A 115 9.06 14.17 -14.53
C THR A 115 8.79 13.13 -15.59
N SER A 116 8.98 13.44 -16.88
CA SER A 116 8.84 12.50 -17.99
C SER A 116 10.06 11.59 -18.18
N SER A 117 11.19 11.90 -17.56
CA SER A 117 12.42 11.13 -17.68
C SER A 117 12.40 9.83 -16.87
N LEU A 118 12.87 8.72 -17.45
CA LEU A 118 13.10 7.47 -16.69
C LEU A 118 14.11 7.63 -15.54
N LYS A 119 14.96 8.65 -15.60
CA LYS A 119 15.92 8.97 -14.54
C LYS A 119 15.29 9.81 -13.42
N TYR A 120 14.06 10.28 -13.61
CA TYR A 120 13.37 11.03 -12.58
C TYR A 120 13.21 10.19 -11.33
N LYS A 121 13.67 10.73 -10.23
CA LYS A 121 13.37 10.20 -8.89
C LYS A 121 12.50 11.23 -8.19
N ARG A 122 11.39 10.77 -7.65
CA ARG A 122 10.51 11.61 -6.85
C ARG A 122 11.29 12.16 -5.67
N PRO A 123 11.31 13.48 -5.44
CA PRO A 123 11.99 14.08 -4.29
C PRO A 123 11.42 13.54 -2.98
N THR A 124 12.25 13.54 -1.95
CA THR A 124 11.86 13.14 -0.60
C THR A 124 11.19 14.29 0.15
N THR A 125 10.53 13.97 1.26
CA THR A 125 9.90 14.97 2.13
C THR A 125 10.92 15.92 2.77
N CYS A 126 12.19 15.52 2.89
CA CYS A 126 13.26 16.36 3.44
C CYS A 126 13.86 17.30 2.39
N GLU A 127 13.90 16.88 1.12
CA GLU A 127 14.43 17.71 0.02
C GLU A 127 13.46 18.84 -0.35
N LEU A 128 12.17 18.59 -0.23
CA LEU A 128 11.11 19.57 -0.50
C LEU A 128 10.54 20.15 0.79
N ALA A 129 9.76 21.19 0.61
CA ALA A 129 8.83 21.74 1.59
C ALA A 129 7.47 21.92 0.93
N PRO A 130 6.41 22.23 1.69
CA PRO A 130 5.11 22.54 1.12
C PRO A 130 5.20 23.69 0.12
N ILE A 131 4.87 23.44 -1.16
CA ILE A 131 5.00 24.42 -2.25
C ILE A 131 4.14 25.68 -2.01
N ASP A 132 3.01 25.52 -1.34
CA ASP A 132 2.10 26.61 -1.02
C ASP A 132 2.47 27.38 0.26
N ALA A 133 3.58 27.05 0.90
CA ALA A 133 4.09 27.77 2.05
C ALA A 133 5.09 28.85 1.62
N THR A 134 5.14 29.95 2.35
CA THR A 134 6.04 31.08 2.08
C THR A 134 7.38 30.91 2.77
N CYS A 135 7.36 30.50 4.05
CA CYS A 135 8.56 30.27 4.85
C CYS A 135 8.38 29.03 5.75
N PRO A 136 8.33 27.83 5.18
CA PRO A 136 8.11 26.61 5.94
C PRO A 136 9.38 26.19 6.70
N VAL A 137 9.23 25.87 8.00
CA VAL A 137 10.26 25.29 8.84
C VAL A 137 9.69 24.05 9.54
N PRO A 138 10.40 22.92 9.58
CA PRO A 138 9.94 21.74 10.33
C PRO A 138 9.71 22.05 11.80
N VAL A 139 8.57 21.65 12.36
CA VAL A 139 8.26 21.87 13.77
C VAL A 139 9.28 21.17 14.66
N SER A 140 9.74 19.99 14.30
CA SER A 140 10.80 19.25 15.00
C SER A 140 12.12 20.03 15.08
N LEU A 141 12.47 20.78 14.01
CA LEU A 141 13.66 21.62 13.99
C LEU A 141 13.50 22.85 14.90
N LEU A 142 12.32 23.46 14.93
CA LEU A 142 12.01 24.54 15.85
C LEU A 142 12.12 24.07 17.30
N ILE A 143 11.55 22.92 17.64
CA ILE A 143 11.61 22.34 18.99
C ILE A 143 13.06 22.03 19.38
N SER A 144 13.86 21.43 18.50
CA SER A 144 15.29 21.15 18.79
C SER A 144 16.15 22.40 18.92
N SER A 145 15.64 23.55 18.48
CA SER A 145 16.31 24.85 18.59
C SER A 145 15.84 25.69 19.80
N MET A 146 15.06 25.08 20.70
CA MET A 146 14.66 25.74 21.96
C MET A 146 15.76 25.59 23.01
N ASN A 147 16.03 26.67 23.75
CA ASN A 147 16.94 26.67 24.87
C ASN A 147 16.32 26.06 26.16
N SER A 148 17.10 25.95 27.21
CA SER A 148 16.64 25.39 28.49
C SER A 148 15.50 26.19 29.17
N ASN A 149 15.29 27.44 28.78
CA ASN A 149 14.22 28.29 29.27
C ASN A 149 12.91 28.14 28.46
N GLY A 150 12.90 27.27 27.44
CA GLY A 150 11.78 27.08 26.55
C GLY A 150 11.59 28.23 25.55
N GLU A 151 12.64 28.96 25.22
CA GLU A 151 12.66 30.00 24.22
C GLU A 151 13.40 29.55 22.98
N LEU A 152 12.93 29.97 21.80
CA LEU A 152 13.60 29.66 20.55
C LEU A 152 14.92 30.47 20.44
N ASP A 153 16.04 29.75 20.37
CA ASP A 153 17.35 30.38 20.16
C ASP A 153 17.60 30.57 18.66
N LYS A 154 17.64 31.86 18.25
CA LYS A 154 17.85 32.24 16.86
C LYS A 154 19.15 31.70 16.28
N ASN A 155 20.24 31.71 17.05
CA ASN A 155 21.54 31.25 16.57
C ASN A 155 21.56 29.73 16.43
N LEU A 156 21.00 29.02 17.40
CA LEU A 156 20.87 27.56 17.34
C LEU A 156 19.97 27.12 16.18
N LEU A 157 18.89 27.86 15.93
CA LEU A 157 18.00 27.59 14.80
C LEU A 157 18.74 27.77 13.45
N LEU A 158 19.50 28.84 13.30
CA LEU A 158 20.30 29.07 12.09
C LEU A 158 21.41 28.03 11.91
N ASP A 159 22.08 27.62 13.00
CA ASP A 159 23.06 26.53 12.96
C ASP A 159 22.42 25.18 12.57
N ASN A 160 21.23 24.88 13.06
CA ASN A 160 20.50 23.68 12.68
C ASN A 160 20.01 23.73 11.23
N LEU A 161 19.52 24.88 10.75
CA LEU A 161 19.11 25.07 9.35
C LEU A 161 20.29 24.88 8.39
N SER A 162 21.47 25.41 8.71
CA SER A 162 22.66 25.28 7.85
C SER A 162 23.13 23.84 7.64
N LYS A 163 22.69 22.91 8.49
CA LYS A 163 22.97 21.46 8.37
C LYS A 163 21.97 20.72 7.48
N CYS A 164 20.82 21.34 7.21
CA CYS A 164 19.78 20.73 6.38
C CYS A 164 20.09 20.88 4.89
N LYS A 165 19.62 19.92 4.07
CA LYS A 165 19.91 19.86 2.62
C LYS A 165 18.71 20.21 1.73
N GLY A 166 17.59 20.60 2.30
CA GLY A 166 16.38 20.91 1.53
C GLY A 166 16.47 22.24 0.78
N ILE A 167 15.80 22.36 -0.36
CA ILE A 167 15.76 23.62 -1.16
C ILE A 167 15.11 24.81 -0.43
N TRP A 168 14.43 24.53 0.67
CA TRP A 168 13.73 25.49 1.52
C TRP A 168 14.62 26.21 2.53
N THR A 169 15.82 25.67 2.80
CA THR A 169 16.69 26.12 3.89
C THR A 169 17.22 27.52 3.69
N GLU A 170 17.65 27.88 2.48
CA GLU A 170 18.18 29.22 2.16
C GLU A 170 17.14 30.31 2.41
N ASN A 171 15.91 30.13 1.91
CA ASN A 171 14.82 31.09 2.13
C ASN A 171 14.48 31.23 3.63
N ALA A 172 14.46 30.11 4.36
CA ALA A 172 14.19 30.11 5.80
C ALA A 172 15.31 30.84 6.57
N GLU A 173 16.58 30.59 6.26
CA GLU A 173 17.71 31.28 6.85
C GLU A 173 17.68 32.80 6.61
N GLU A 174 17.48 33.21 5.36
CA GLU A 174 17.38 34.62 4.98
C GLU A 174 16.27 35.34 5.76
N ALA A 175 15.09 34.71 5.80
CA ALA A 175 13.93 35.26 6.47
C ALA A 175 14.15 35.38 8.00
N ILE A 176 14.79 34.38 8.61
CA ILE A 176 15.10 34.38 10.05
C ILE A 176 16.20 35.40 10.37
N ARG A 177 17.27 35.50 9.56
CA ARG A 177 18.32 36.51 9.70
C ARG A 177 17.74 37.93 9.61
N GLY A 178 16.84 38.15 8.64
CA GLY A 178 16.16 39.43 8.45
C GLY A 178 15.16 39.81 9.53
N SER A 179 14.96 38.97 10.55
CA SER A 179 14.04 39.20 11.69
C SER A 179 12.60 39.53 11.23
N LYS A 180 12.17 38.92 10.12
CA LYS A 180 10.83 39.14 9.53
C LYS A 180 9.71 38.52 10.38
N PHE A 181 10.02 37.71 11.39
CA PHE A 181 9.08 36.95 12.18
C PHE A 181 9.17 37.25 13.67
N ASN A 182 8.04 37.10 14.36
CA ASN A 182 7.99 37.19 15.81
C ASN A 182 8.35 35.86 16.45
N LEU A 183 9.66 35.61 16.65
CA LEU A 183 10.17 34.38 17.27
C LEU A 183 9.67 34.19 18.71
N SER A 184 9.37 35.28 19.43
CA SER A 184 8.82 35.18 20.79
C SER A 184 7.42 34.58 20.78
N LEU A 185 6.58 34.95 19.81
CA LEU A 185 5.24 34.40 19.67
C LEU A 185 5.28 32.91 19.31
N ILE A 186 6.23 32.51 18.47
CA ILE A 186 6.46 31.09 18.13
C ILE A 186 6.91 30.32 19.36
N SER A 187 7.87 30.87 20.13
CA SER A 187 8.36 30.28 21.38
C SER A 187 7.23 30.07 22.39
N GLU A 188 6.37 31.06 22.58
CA GLU A 188 5.23 30.96 23.47
C GLU A 188 4.25 29.87 23.03
N GLY A 189 3.93 29.81 21.74
CA GLY A 189 3.06 28.78 21.16
C GLY A 189 3.63 27.39 21.34
N LEU A 190 4.91 27.17 21.02
CA LEU A 190 5.61 25.90 21.20
C LEU A 190 5.68 25.49 22.66
N ARG A 191 6.04 26.42 23.56
CA ARG A 191 6.08 26.18 25.01
C ARG A 191 4.72 25.78 25.54
N THR A 192 3.65 26.45 25.11
CA THR A 192 2.28 26.11 25.48
C THR A 192 1.91 24.70 25.00
N ALA A 193 2.25 24.37 23.76
CA ALA A 193 2.00 23.03 23.21
C ALA A 193 2.79 21.93 23.96
N LEU A 194 4.07 22.16 24.24
CA LEU A 194 4.94 21.23 24.96
C LEU A 194 4.50 20.99 26.39
N ASN A 195 3.95 22.02 27.06
CA ASN A 195 3.45 21.93 28.45
C ASN A 195 1.97 21.50 28.53
N SER A 196 1.33 21.25 27.39
CA SER A 196 -0.06 20.79 27.39
C SER A 196 -0.18 19.37 27.93
N THR A 197 -1.12 19.14 28.83
CA THR A 197 -1.40 17.82 29.38
C THR A 197 -2.44 17.09 28.53
N ILE A 198 -2.17 15.82 28.26
CA ILE A 198 -3.08 14.93 27.56
C ILE A 198 -3.58 13.89 28.58
N LEU A 199 -4.90 13.71 28.63
CA LEU A 199 -5.49 12.70 29.49
C LEU A 199 -5.08 11.30 29.04
N ALA A 200 -4.61 10.49 29.99
CA ALA A 200 -4.37 9.07 29.79
C ALA A 200 -5.20 8.24 30.77
N ILE A 201 -5.98 7.32 30.24
CA ILE A 201 -6.72 6.34 31.03
C ILE A 201 -5.81 5.13 31.21
N ASN A 202 -5.41 4.88 32.44
CA ASN A 202 -4.60 3.71 32.78
C ASN A 202 -5.52 2.51 33.05
N THR A 203 -5.45 1.50 32.20
CA THR A 203 -6.22 0.28 32.34
C THR A 203 -5.43 -0.76 33.14
N PRO A 204 -6.09 -1.53 34.03
CA PRO A 204 -5.41 -2.60 34.75
C PRO A 204 -4.86 -3.67 33.80
N ALA A 205 -3.65 -4.16 34.05
CA ALA A 205 -3.01 -5.22 33.26
C ALA A 205 -3.87 -6.51 33.19
N LYS A 206 -4.66 -6.79 34.22
CA LYS A 206 -5.63 -7.90 34.25
C LYS A 206 -6.67 -7.88 33.12
N LEU A 207 -6.93 -6.74 32.49
CA LEU A 207 -7.79 -6.66 31.28
C LEU A 207 -7.15 -7.29 30.06
N LEU A 208 -5.81 -7.39 30.04
CA LEU A 208 -5.04 -8.01 28.97
C LEU A 208 -4.86 -9.52 29.19
N GLU A 209 -5.04 -10.00 30.43
CA GLU A 209 -4.98 -11.40 30.73
C GLU A 209 -6.22 -12.11 30.20
N PRO A 210 -6.09 -13.31 29.58
CA PRO A 210 -7.24 -14.13 29.22
C PRO A 210 -8.04 -14.41 30.50
N SER A 211 -9.29 -13.96 30.59
CA SER A 211 -10.11 -14.18 31.77
C SER A 211 -10.42 -15.67 31.92
N LEU A 212 -9.89 -16.30 32.96
CA LEU A 212 -10.13 -17.71 33.34
C LEU A 212 -11.50 -17.95 34.04
N GLN A 213 -12.37 -16.94 34.09
CA GLN A 213 -13.69 -17.10 34.74
C GLN A 213 -14.76 -17.42 33.71
N GLU A 214 -14.98 -18.70 33.47
CA GLU A 214 -16.22 -19.24 32.93
C GLU A 214 -17.29 -19.26 34.03
N ASN A 215 -18.22 -18.33 33.95
CA ASN A 215 -19.52 -18.57 34.61
C ASN A 215 -20.37 -19.43 33.67
N GLN A 216 -20.51 -20.69 33.99
CA GLN A 216 -21.17 -21.77 33.22
C GLN A 216 -22.70 -21.65 33.11
N SER A 217 -23.31 -20.47 33.18
CA SER A 217 -24.77 -20.41 33.28
C SER A 217 -25.51 -19.47 32.34
N ASP A 218 -24.93 -19.10 31.18
CA ASP A 218 -25.74 -18.37 30.20
C ASP A 218 -25.33 -18.67 28.75
N ASN A 219 -26.04 -19.60 28.13
CA ASN A 219 -25.84 -20.10 26.75
C ASN A 219 -26.21 -19.11 25.63
N SER A 220 -26.49 -17.86 25.91
CA SER A 220 -27.00 -16.90 24.93
C SER A 220 -26.25 -15.57 24.80
N ARG A 221 -25.20 -15.32 25.59
CA ARG A 221 -24.37 -14.11 25.44
C ARG A 221 -22.98 -14.48 24.95
N SER A 222 -22.60 -13.93 23.78
CA SER A 222 -21.27 -14.07 23.21
C SER A 222 -20.19 -13.82 24.27
N ASN A 223 -19.33 -14.81 24.54
CA ASN A 223 -18.18 -14.71 25.43
C ASN A 223 -17.14 -13.72 24.88
N ILE A 224 -17.43 -12.44 24.91
CA ILE A 224 -16.53 -11.36 24.48
C ILE A 224 -15.57 -11.09 25.65
N THR A 225 -14.25 -11.11 25.39
CA THR A 225 -13.26 -10.78 26.42
C THR A 225 -13.32 -9.30 26.80
N ASN A 226 -12.83 -8.97 28.00
CA ASN A 226 -12.78 -7.59 28.47
C ASN A 226 -11.99 -6.67 27.51
N ILE A 227 -10.90 -7.19 26.92
CA ILE A 227 -10.11 -6.43 25.94
C ILE A 227 -10.87 -6.19 24.65
N GLU A 228 -11.67 -7.15 24.20
CA GLU A 228 -12.51 -6.98 23.01
C GLU A 228 -13.66 -6.02 23.24
N HIS A 229 -14.28 -6.07 24.42
CA HIS A 229 -15.26 -5.06 24.82
C HIS A 229 -14.64 -3.68 24.85
N LEU A 230 -13.42 -3.55 25.35
CA LEU A 230 -12.70 -2.29 25.34
C LEU A 230 -12.48 -1.81 23.90
N PHE A 231 -11.91 -2.66 23.04
CA PHE A 231 -11.66 -2.31 21.63
C PHE A 231 -12.97 -2.00 20.87
N GLN A 232 -14.02 -2.78 21.07
CA GLN A 232 -15.32 -2.50 20.43
C GLN A 232 -15.88 -1.13 20.85
N ARG A 233 -15.82 -0.80 22.14
CA ARG A 233 -16.32 0.49 22.66
C ARG A 233 -15.47 1.67 22.18
N LEU A 234 -14.15 1.51 22.16
CA LEU A 234 -13.25 2.55 21.68
C LEU A 234 -13.44 2.82 20.18
N ASN A 235 -13.73 1.77 19.38
CA ASN A 235 -13.93 1.89 17.93
C ASN A 235 -15.37 2.27 17.52
N GLN A 236 -16.36 2.19 18.42
CA GLN A 236 -17.74 2.60 18.11
C GLN A 236 -17.88 4.09 17.80
N GLN A 237 -16.95 4.92 18.31
CA GLN A 237 -16.95 6.38 18.14
C GLN A 237 -15.83 6.89 17.21
N GLY A 238 -15.00 6.00 16.63
CA GLY A 238 -13.87 6.34 15.78
C GLY A 238 -13.87 5.63 14.42
N THR A 239 -12.74 5.66 13.74
CA THR A 239 -12.50 4.90 12.50
C THR A 239 -12.66 3.42 12.80
N ARG A 240 -13.61 2.75 12.13
CA ARG A 240 -13.81 1.31 12.31
C ARG A 240 -12.55 0.60 11.80
N LEU A 241 -11.91 -0.18 12.67
CA LEU A 241 -10.89 -1.13 12.23
C LEU A 241 -11.57 -2.18 11.34
N ASP A 242 -10.98 -2.47 10.18
CA ASP A 242 -11.41 -3.61 9.38
C ASP A 242 -11.07 -4.94 10.08
N GLY A 243 -11.61 -6.05 9.58
CA GLY A 243 -11.45 -7.35 10.24
C GLY A 243 -9.98 -7.76 10.44
N GLU A 244 -9.09 -7.49 9.49
CA GLU A 244 -7.67 -7.86 9.58
C GLU A 244 -6.91 -7.00 10.59
N GLU A 245 -7.20 -5.71 10.66
CA GLU A 245 -6.59 -4.79 11.64
C GLU A 245 -6.99 -5.13 13.07
N LEU A 246 -8.25 -5.46 13.28
CA LEU A 246 -8.74 -5.89 14.60
C LEU A 246 -8.07 -7.20 15.02
N ILE A 247 -7.96 -8.17 14.11
CA ILE A 247 -7.27 -9.45 14.35
C ILE A 247 -5.80 -9.17 14.69
N TYR A 248 -5.12 -8.30 13.94
CA TYR A 248 -3.73 -7.96 14.22
C TYR A 248 -3.56 -7.30 15.60
N SER A 249 -4.46 -6.39 15.97
CA SER A 249 -4.44 -5.75 17.29
C SER A 249 -4.64 -6.76 18.43
N LEU A 250 -5.53 -7.73 18.25
CA LEU A 250 -5.72 -8.81 19.21
C LEU A 250 -4.50 -9.74 19.33
N ILE A 251 -3.89 -10.08 18.19
CA ILE A 251 -2.68 -10.91 18.17
C ILE A 251 -1.53 -10.18 18.87
N LYS A 252 -1.33 -8.89 18.64
CA LYS A 252 -0.35 -8.07 19.37
C LYS A 252 -0.57 -8.10 20.89
N ALA A 253 -1.83 -8.08 21.31
CA ALA A 253 -2.15 -8.10 22.73
C ALA A 253 -1.91 -9.47 23.37
N TYR A 254 -2.17 -10.56 22.66
CA TYR A 254 -1.99 -11.92 23.18
C TYR A 254 -0.55 -12.44 23.03
N TRP A 255 0.16 -12.05 21.97
CA TRP A 255 1.51 -12.53 21.61
C TRP A 255 2.42 -11.38 21.20
N PRO A 256 2.78 -10.50 22.13
CA PRO A 256 3.64 -9.33 21.83
C PRO A 256 5.04 -9.72 21.33
N GLU A 257 5.52 -10.91 21.68
CA GLU A 257 6.86 -11.44 21.34
C GLU A 257 7.09 -11.63 19.83
N ILE A 258 6.02 -11.75 19.02
CA ILE A 258 6.15 -11.90 17.55
C ILE A 258 6.09 -10.57 16.80
N THR A 259 5.75 -9.48 17.48
CA THR A 259 5.49 -8.19 16.85
C THR A 259 6.72 -7.65 16.09
N THR A 260 7.89 -7.67 16.74
CA THR A 260 9.14 -7.17 16.14
C THR A 260 9.53 -7.96 14.90
N SER A 261 9.36 -9.29 14.91
CA SER A 261 9.64 -10.13 13.75
C SER A 261 8.69 -9.81 12.59
N ILE A 262 7.40 -9.65 12.87
CA ILE A 262 6.41 -9.30 11.86
C ILE A 262 6.68 -7.92 11.27
N ASP A 263 6.94 -6.91 12.09
CA ASP A 263 7.19 -5.54 11.62
C ASP A 263 8.45 -5.49 10.71
N ARG A 264 9.50 -6.23 11.05
CA ARG A 264 10.72 -6.33 10.23
C ARG A 264 10.48 -7.06 8.90
N ILE A 265 9.80 -8.21 8.93
CA ILE A 265 9.61 -9.05 7.74
C ILE A 265 8.60 -8.42 6.77
N ALA A 266 7.58 -7.73 7.29
CA ALA A 266 6.55 -7.08 6.47
C ALA A 266 7.08 -5.87 5.69
N GLN A 267 8.13 -5.24 6.19
CA GLN A 267 8.69 -4.02 5.59
C GLN A 267 9.04 -4.20 4.11
N ASN A 268 8.57 -3.28 3.25
CA ASN A 268 8.71 -3.30 1.79
C ASN A 268 8.05 -4.52 1.09
N ARG A 269 7.20 -5.30 1.77
CA ARG A 269 6.58 -6.51 1.20
C ARG A 269 5.07 -6.46 1.26
N MET A 270 4.48 -6.37 2.44
CA MET A 270 3.02 -6.31 2.64
C MET A 270 2.66 -5.77 4.02
N ALA A 271 1.39 -5.42 4.23
CA ALA A 271 0.94 -4.95 5.54
C ALA A 271 1.14 -6.00 6.65
N CYS A 272 1.54 -5.56 7.85
CA CYS A 272 1.75 -6.43 9.01
C CYS A 272 0.50 -7.27 9.34
N SER A 273 -0.69 -6.68 9.25
CA SER A 273 -1.96 -7.40 9.48
C SER A 273 -2.17 -8.56 8.50
N ARG A 274 -1.77 -8.39 7.24
CA ARG A 274 -1.84 -9.44 6.23
C ARG A 274 -0.79 -10.53 6.48
N LEU A 275 0.45 -10.15 6.73
CA LEU A 275 1.54 -11.11 6.96
C LEU A 275 1.25 -12.02 8.15
N ILE A 276 0.78 -11.47 9.27
CA ILE A 276 0.47 -12.26 10.47
C ILE A 276 -0.73 -13.19 10.24
N ASN A 277 -1.75 -12.72 9.53
CA ASN A 277 -2.89 -13.55 9.14
C ASN A 277 -2.42 -14.76 8.32
N LEU A 278 -1.53 -14.54 7.36
CA LEU A 278 -0.96 -15.61 6.53
C LEU A 278 -0.10 -16.59 7.33
N ALA A 279 0.76 -16.10 8.24
CA ALA A 279 1.61 -16.95 9.07
C ALA A 279 0.79 -17.90 9.98
N PHE A 280 -0.25 -17.38 10.61
CA PHE A 280 -1.17 -18.22 11.41
C PHE A 280 -1.91 -19.23 10.53
N ARG A 281 -2.47 -18.79 9.41
CA ARG A 281 -3.20 -19.68 8.48
C ARG A 281 -2.31 -20.78 7.91
N LEU A 282 -1.04 -20.48 7.67
CA LEU A 282 -0.08 -21.46 7.16
C LEU A 282 0.04 -22.64 8.13
N ILE A 283 0.34 -22.38 9.40
CA ILE A 283 0.47 -23.42 10.43
C ILE A 283 -0.86 -24.15 10.65
N LEU A 284 -1.98 -23.43 10.69
CA LEU A 284 -3.31 -24.03 10.80
C LEU A 284 -3.65 -24.95 9.62
N THR A 285 -3.23 -24.60 8.41
CA THR A 285 -3.42 -25.43 7.21
C THR A 285 -2.61 -26.71 7.29
N GLU A 286 -1.35 -26.63 7.71
CA GLU A 286 -0.48 -27.80 7.87
C GLU A 286 -1.01 -28.76 8.92
N ASN A 287 -1.40 -28.25 10.08
CA ASN A 287 -1.90 -29.08 11.18
C ASN A 287 -3.26 -29.72 10.88
N SER A 288 -4.11 -29.06 10.10
CA SER A 288 -5.43 -29.61 9.75
C SER A 288 -5.44 -30.44 8.47
N GLY A 289 -4.41 -30.31 7.62
CA GLY A 289 -4.38 -30.88 6.28
C GLY A 289 -5.39 -30.28 5.31
N THR A 290 -6.09 -29.20 5.71
CA THR A 290 -7.11 -28.52 4.91
C THR A 290 -6.78 -27.04 4.75
N PHE A 291 -7.05 -26.49 3.56
CA PHE A 291 -6.77 -25.09 3.25
C PHE A 291 -7.55 -24.15 4.18
N SER A 292 -6.83 -23.45 5.06
CA SER A 292 -7.41 -22.63 6.13
C SER A 292 -8.19 -21.43 5.59
N ALA A 293 -9.37 -21.20 6.14
CA ALA A 293 -10.12 -19.96 5.94
C ALA A 293 -9.38 -18.74 6.53
N PRO A 294 -9.74 -17.51 6.15
CA PRO A 294 -9.27 -16.30 6.83
C PRO A 294 -9.53 -16.39 8.33
N LEU A 295 -8.59 -15.84 9.11
CA LEU A 295 -8.71 -15.85 10.57
C LEU A 295 -9.97 -15.10 11.00
N SER A 296 -10.61 -15.62 12.02
CA SER A 296 -11.71 -14.95 12.71
C SER A 296 -11.30 -14.62 14.16
N ILE A 297 -11.97 -13.66 14.75
CA ILE A 297 -11.78 -13.30 16.16
C ILE A 297 -11.98 -14.54 17.06
N SER A 298 -12.99 -15.37 16.74
CA SER A 298 -13.25 -16.61 17.47
C SER A 298 -12.09 -17.61 17.37
N THR A 299 -11.43 -17.70 16.22
CA THR A 299 -10.23 -18.53 16.03
C THR A 299 -9.09 -18.04 16.91
N ILE A 300 -8.82 -16.74 16.94
CA ILE A 300 -7.77 -16.14 17.77
C ILE A 300 -8.05 -16.37 19.27
N ARG A 301 -9.30 -16.17 19.70
CA ARG A 301 -9.71 -16.45 21.10
C ARG A 301 -9.45 -17.88 21.50
N ARG A 302 -9.87 -18.82 20.64
CA ARG A 302 -9.67 -20.25 20.91
C ARG A 302 -8.19 -20.59 21.03
N LEU A 303 -7.35 -20.06 20.13
CA LEU A 303 -5.90 -20.23 20.20
C LEU A 303 -5.29 -19.61 21.47
N ALA A 304 -5.81 -18.48 21.95
CA ALA A 304 -5.27 -17.80 23.12
C ALA A 304 -5.68 -18.44 24.45
N LYS A 305 -6.88 -19.04 24.52
CA LYS A 305 -7.47 -19.53 25.78
C LYS A 305 -7.35 -21.04 25.98
N ASP A 306 -7.32 -21.82 24.93
CA ASP A 306 -7.37 -23.26 24.97
C ASP A 306 -5.99 -23.81 25.36
N THR A 307 -5.92 -24.44 26.54
CA THR A 307 -4.68 -25.08 27.04
C THR A 307 -4.25 -26.26 26.18
N GLU A 308 -5.19 -26.93 25.51
CA GLU A 308 -4.86 -28.01 24.56
C GLU A 308 -4.18 -27.45 23.29
N LYS A 309 -4.23 -26.14 23.06
CA LYS A 309 -3.59 -25.44 21.92
C LYS A 309 -2.25 -24.79 22.26
N GLU A 310 -1.71 -25.01 23.43
CA GLU A 310 -0.43 -24.42 23.86
C GLU A 310 0.72 -24.81 22.92
N GLN A 311 0.85 -26.07 22.59
CA GLN A 311 1.85 -26.55 21.63
C GLN A 311 1.71 -25.90 20.26
N LEU A 312 0.48 -25.72 19.77
CA LEU A 312 0.22 -25.03 18.49
C LEU A 312 0.60 -23.55 18.54
N ARG A 313 0.39 -22.89 19.67
CA ARG A 313 0.82 -21.50 19.90
C ARG A 313 2.34 -21.37 19.83
N GLU A 314 3.05 -22.23 20.55
CA GLU A 314 4.51 -22.28 20.56
C GLU A 314 5.05 -22.53 19.15
N GLU A 315 4.44 -23.44 18.41
CA GLU A 315 4.80 -23.72 17.01
C GLU A 315 4.63 -22.46 16.11
N ILE A 316 3.52 -21.72 16.25
CA ILE A 316 3.28 -20.49 15.51
C ILE A 316 4.33 -19.43 15.86
N ILE A 317 4.61 -19.23 17.14
CA ILE A 317 5.60 -18.25 17.63
C ILE A 317 6.99 -18.60 17.12
N ALA A 318 7.42 -19.85 17.25
CA ALA A 318 8.70 -20.32 16.74
C ALA A 318 8.81 -20.15 15.22
N PHE A 319 7.75 -20.50 14.49
CA PHE A 319 7.71 -20.32 13.04
C PHE A 319 7.90 -18.84 12.63
N ILE A 320 7.18 -17.92 13.27
CA ILE A 320 7.24 -16.50 12.96
C ILE A 320 8.64 -15.93 13.25
N ASN A 321 9.24 -16.30 14.38
CA ASN A 321 10.52 -15.76 14.80
C ASN A 321 11.71 -16.37 14.04
N GLU A 322 11.65 -17.64 13.65
CA GLU A 322 12.79 -18.36 13.13
C GLU A 322 12.71 -18.66 11.63
N LYS A 323 11.50 -18.88 11.06
CA LYS A 323 11.35 -19.44 9.70
C LYS A 323 10.60 -18.55 8.74
N LEU A 324 9.74 -17.65 9.20
CA LEU A 324 8.86 -16.84 8.35
C LEU A 324 9.65 -16.00 7.34
N ASP A 325 10.77 -15.42 7.74
CA ASP A 325 11.60 -14.59 6.86
C ASP A 325 12.15 -15.41 5.67
N THR A 326 12.68 -16.60 5.96
CA THR A 326 13.18 -17.52 4.92
C THR A 326 12.05 -17.95 3.97
N VAL A 327 10.87 -18.25 4.51
CA VAL A 327 9.71 -18.60 3.67
C VAL A 327 9.34 -17.43 2.75
N CYS A 328 9.32 -16.20 3.25
CA CYS A 328 9.04 -15.02 2.44
C CYS A 328 10.11 -14.79 1.36
N GLN A 329 11.39 -14.99 1.66
CA GLN A 329 12.49 -14.90 0.68
C GLN A 329 12.35 -15.98 -0.40
N THR A 330 11.92 -17.18 -0.05
CA THR A 330 11.63 -18.26 -1.01
C THR A 330 10.43 -17.90 -1.90
N VAL A 331 9.38 -17.28 -1.36
CA VAL A 331 8.26 -16.73 -2.16
C VAL A 331 8.76 -15.71 -3.17
N ASP A 332 9.62 -14.78 -2.74
CA ASP A 332 10.21 -13.78 -3.64
C ASP A 332 11.01 -14.44 -4.78
N ALA A 333 11.72 -15.52 -4.47
CA ALA A 333 12.45 -16.31 -5.49
C ALA A 333 11.51 -17.04 -6.46
N ILE A 334 10.43 -17.66 -5.96
CA ILE A 334 9.41 -18.31 -6.79
C ILE A 334 8.78 -17.30 -7.75
N LEU A 335 8.44 -16.12 -7.28
CA LEU A 335 7.83 -15.05 -8.07
C LEU A 335 8.83 -14.34 -9.00
N GLY A 336 10.11 -14.69 -8.93
CA GLY A 336 11.15 -14.07 -9.76
C GLY A 336 11.30 -12.57 -9.51
N MET A 337 11.10 -12.09 -8.27
CA MET A 337 11.20 -10.67 -7.94
C MET A 337 12.61 -10.09 -8.05
N LYS A 338 13.61 -10.93 -8.35
CA LYS A 338 14.98 -10.48 -8.59
C LYS A 338 15.09 -9.76 -9.94
N PRO A 339 15.91 -8.71 -10.06
CA PRO A 339 16.03 -7.92 -11.30
C PRO A 339 16.41 -8.73 -12.54
N GLN A 340 17.09 -9.87 -12.36
CA GLN A 340 17.58 -10.72 -13.44
C GLN A 340 16.56 -11.75 -13.94
N SER A 341 15.43 -11.92 -13.26
CA SER A 341 14.43 -12.92 -13.63
C SER A 341 13.63 -12.48 -14.85
N SER A 342 13.60 -13.31 -15.90
CA SER A 342 12.85 -13.01 -17.14
C SER A 342 11.33 -13.03 -16.95
N TRP A 343 10.82 -13.75 -15.95
CA TRP A 343 9.38 -13.84 -15.62
C TRP A 343 8.97 -13.01 -14.41
N GLY A 344 9.93 -12.36 -13.73
CA GLY A 344 9.73 -11.76 -12.42
C GLY A 344 8.66 -10.68 -12.40
N LEU A 345 7.80 -10.75 -11.39
CA LEU A 345 6.83 -9.70 -11.08
C LEU A 345 7.51 -8.61 -10.26
N PRO A 346 7.49 -7.35 -10.67
CA PRO A 346 7.95 -6.27 -9.79
C PRO A 346 7.04 -6.18 -8.55
N PRO A 347 7.55 -5.75 -7.39
CA PRO A 347 6.76 -5.64 -6.15
C PRO A 347 5.48 -4.82 -6.32
N VAL A 348 5.53 -3.75 -7.11
CA VAL A 348 4.37 -2.94 -7.48
C VAL A 348 3.27 -3.77 -8.14
N LEU A 349 3.62 -4.56 -9.14
CA LEU A 349 2.65 -5.39 -9.85
C LEU A 349 2.10 -6.50 -8.94
N TYR A 350 2.97 -7.13 -8.17
CA TYR A 350 2.54 -8.18 -7.25
C TYR A 350 1.55 -7.65 -6.20
N SER A 351 1.78 -6.46 -5.65
CA SER A 351 0.86 -5.85 -4.68
C SER A 351 -0.55 -5.60 -5.25
N GLU A 352 -0.65 -5.34 -6.56
CA GLU A 352 -1.93 -5.10 -7.25
C GLU A 352 -2.69 -6.40 -7.56
N ILE A 353 -1.98 -7.51 -7.81
CA ILE A 353 -2.60 -8.80 -8.14
C ILE A 353 -2.69 -9.77 -6.96
N ALA A 354 -1.95 -9.50 -5.90
CA ALA A 354 -1.84 -10.40 -4.76
C ALA A 354 -3.18 -10.60 -4.06
N HIS A 355 -3.54 -11.86 -3.84
CA HIS A 355 -4.74 -12.23 -3.10
C HIS A 355 -4.36 -13.12 -1.91
N GLN A 356 -5.03 -12.92 -0.78
CA GLN A 356 -4.72 -13.63 0.47
C GLN A 356 -4.70 -15.17 0.36
N HIS A 357 -5.47 -15.75 -0.55
CA HIS A 357 -5.48 -17.20 -0.77
C HIS A 357 -4.28 -17.65 -1.59
N GLN A 358 -3.87 -16.85 -2.57
CA GLN A 358 -2.68 -17.10 -3.38
C GLN A 358 -1.40 -16.93 -2.55
N ASP A 359 -1.33 -15.89 -1.71
CA ASP A 359 -0.20 -15.68 -0.81
C ASP A 359 -0.02 -16.86 0.15
N LEU A 360 -1.12 -17.34 0.76
CA LEU A 360 -1.07 -18.50 1.63
C LEU A 360 -0.54 -19.73 0.90
N TYR A 361 -1.02 -19.94 -0.32
CA TYR A 361 -0.57 -21.05 -1.14
C TYR A 361 0.93 -20.96 -1.48
N LEU A 362 1.41 -19.78 -1.87
CA LEU A 362 2.83 -19.54 -2.13
C LEU A 362 3.70 -19.82 -0.90
N MET A 363 3.26 -19.36 0.27
CA MET A 363 3.98 -19.59 1.51
C MET A 363 3.99 -21.08 1.91
N LEU A 364 2.90 -21.82 1.70
CA LEU A 364 2.86 -23.27 1.89
C LEU A 364 3.85 -23.98 0.97
N THR A 365 3.89 -23.58 -0.30
CA THR A 365 4.83 -24.12 -1.27
C THR A 365 6.28 -23.81 -0.89
N ALA A 366 6.57 -22.56 -0.54
CA ALA A 366 7.89 -22.10 -0.14
C ALA A 366 8.40 -22.75 1.15
N LYS A 367 7.51 -23.03 2.10
CA LYS A 367 7.88 -23.75 3.32
C LYS A 367 8.21 -25.23 3.06
N LYS A 368 7.46 -25.85 2.15
CA LYS A 368 7.63 -27.27 1.83
C LYS A 368 8.86 -27.52 0.91
N TYR A 369 9.12 -26.60 -0.03
CA TYR A 369 10.15 -26.74 -1.05
C TYR A 369 11.07 -25.52 -1.01
N GLN A 370 12.31 -25.70 -0.53
CA GLN A 370 13.28 -24.60 -0.45
C GLN A 370 13.90 -24.27 -1.80
N GLU A 371 14.04 -25.28 -2.67
CA GLU A 371 14.58 -25.15 -4.02
C GLU A 371 13.57 -25.74 -5.01
N LEU A 372 13.18 -24.94 -5.98
CA LEU A 372 12.26 -25.32 -7.04
C LEU A 372 12.88 -25.03 -8.42
N PRO A 373 12.66 -25.90 -9.42
CA PRO A 373 13.10 -25.63 -10.77
C PRO A 373 12.54 -24.31 -11.32
N GLU A 374 13.33 -23.61 -12.10
CA GLU A 374 12.95 -22.32 -12.69
C GLU A 374 11.65 -22.41 -13.51
N ASP A 375 11.51 -23.45 -14.33
CA ASP A 375 10.30 -23.68 -15.12
C ASP A 375 9.06 -23.88 -14.28
N PHE A 376 9.19 -24.54 -13.13
CA PHE A 376 8.11 -24.68 -12.19
C PHE A 376 7.73 -23.32 -11.57
N CYS A 377 8.73 -22.55 -11.12
CA CYS A 377 8.52 -21.21 -10.55
C CYS A 377 7.82 -20.28 -11.56
N ARG A 378 8.28 -20.29 -12.80
CA ARG A 378 7.70 -19.51 -13.89
C ARG A 378 6.25 -19.91 -14.16
N THR A 379 5.97 -21.22 -14.27
CA THR A 379 4.63 -21.73 -14.51
C THR A 379 3.69 -21.43 -13.33
N LEU A 380 4.17 -21.55 -12.09
CA LEU A 380 3.40 -21.18 -10.90
C LEU A 380 3.08 -19.68 -10.86
N THR A 381 4.05 -18.83 -11.20
CA THR A 381 3.82 -17.38 -11.31
C THR A 381 2.80 -17.08 -12.41
N GLY A 382 2.87 -17.79 -13.54
CA GLY A 382 1.88 -17.72 -14.61
C GLY A 382 0.48 -18.09 -14.14
N LEU A 383 0.33 -19.19 -13.39
CA LEU A 383 -0.94 -19.61 -12.83
C LEU A 383 -1.53 -18.56 -11.86
N ILE A 384 -0.70 -18.03 -10.97
CA ILE A 384 -1.14 -17.01 -10.01
C ILE A 384 -1.61 -15.74 -10.73
N THR A 385 -0.86 -15.31 -11.74
CA THR A 385 -1.19 -14.13 -12.55
C THR A 385 -2.49 -14.37 -13.33
N TYR A 386 -2.62 -15.53 -13.95
CA TYR A 386 -3.83 -15.92 -14.68
C TYR A 386 -5.05 -15.99 -13.73
N ALA A 387 -4.88 -16.58 -12.56
CA ALA A 387 -5.92 -16.63 -11.54
C ALA A 387 -6.32 -15.24 -11.02
N ALA A 388 -5.36 -14.33 -10.83
CA ALA A 388 -5.64 -12.97 -10.41
C ALA A 388 -6.45 -12.18 -11.45
N TRP A 389 -6.20 -12.42 -12.75
CA TRP A 389 -6.86 -11.68 -13.81
C TRP A 389 -8.20 -12.26 -14.22
N PHE A 390 -8.34 -13.57 -14.24
CA PHE A 390 -9.48 -14.28 -14.83
C PHE A 390 -10.22 -15.20 -13.86
N GLY A 391 -9.69 -15.35 -12.63
CA GLY A 391 -10.31 -16.20 -11.62
C GLY A 391 -11.46 -15.51 -10.89
N ASN A 392 -12.62 -16.16 -10.87
CA ASN A 392 -13.83 -15.70 -10.17
C ASN A 392 -13.91 -16.26 -8.74
N ASP A 393 -13.26 -17.39 -8.45
CA ASP A 393 -13.21 -18.03 -7.13
C ASP A 393 -11.79 -18.42 -6.73
N GLN A 394 -11.09 -17.43 -6.16
CA GLN A 394 -9.71 -17.57 -5.73
C GLN A 394 -9.51 -18.63 -4.63
N ARG A 395 -10.52 -18.83 -3.78
CA ARG A 395 -10.44 -19.81 -2.70
C ARG A 395 -10.46 -21.24 -3.24
N THR A 396 -11.37 -21.54 -4.16
CA THR A 396 -11.48 -22.85 -4.80
C THR A 396 -10.21 -23.16 -5.61
N ILE A 397 -9.71 -22.19 -6.41
CA ILE A 397 -8.48 -22.34 -7.17
C ILE A 397 -7.30 -22.69 -6.23
N ALA A 398 -7.09 -21.91 -5.16
CA ALA A 398 -6.02 -22.13 -4.21
C ALA A 398 -6.14 -23.46 -3.46
N SER A 399 -7.36 -23.89 -3.12
CA SER A 399 -7.62 -25.16 -2.43
C SER A 399 -7.30 -26.37 -3.31
N ILE A 400 -7.70 -26.34 -4.59
CA ILE A 400 -7.39 -27.42 -5.54
C ILE A 400 -5.90 -27.46 -5.84
N LEU A 401 -5.27 -26.29 -5.99
CA LEU A 401 -3.84 -26.16 -6.18
C LEU A 401 -3.06 -26.77 -5.01
N TYR A 402 -3.45 -26.46 -3.77
CA TYR A 402 -2.88 -27.05 -2.55
C TYR A 402 -2.99 -28.58 -2.55
N LYS A 403 -4.16 -29.10 -2.90
CA LYS A 403 -4.40 -30.55 -2.99
C LYS A 403 -3.49 -31.22 -4.01
N ASN A 404 -3.36 -30.64 -5.22
CA ASN A 404 -2.57 -31.21 -6.31
C ASN A 404 -1.08 -31.16 -6.00
N LEU A 405 -0.56 -30.08 -5.43
CA LEU A 405 0.87 -29.94 -5.11
C LEU A 405 1.28 -30.66 -3.82
N ASN A 406 0.36 -30.97 -2.92
CA ASN A 406 0.70 -31.86 -1.81
C ASN A 406 1.09 -33.25 -2.25
N GLN A 407 0.65 -33.69 -3.43
CA GLN A 407 1.06 -34.95 -4.03
C GLN A 407 2.45 -34.83 -4.67
N GLN A 408 2.66 -33.83 -5.51
CA GLN A 408 3.91 -33.59 -6.22
C GLN A 408 4.00 -32.14 -6.72
N ALA A 409 5.15 -31.48 -6.47
CA ALA A 409 5.45 -30.18 -7.08
C ALA A 409 5.93 -30.41 -8.53
N SER A 410 5.00 -30.37 -9.48
CA SER A 410 5.31 -30.53 -10.90
C SER A 410 4.46 -29.59 -11.77
N ILE A 411 4.95 -29.34 -12.99
CA ILE A 411 4.22 -28.52 -13.98
C ILE A 411 2.88 -29.17 -14.32
N GLU A 412 2.84 -30.51 -14.41
CA GLU A 412 1.62 -31.27 -14.67
C GLU A 412 0.56 -31.05 -13.58
N ALA A 413 0.99 -30.94 -12.31
CA ALA A 413 0.08 -30.65 -11.19
C ALA A 413 -0.51 -29.23 -11.30
N LEU A 414 0.28 -28.23 -11.77
CA LEU A 414 -0.21 -26.87 -12.04
C LEU A 414 -1.22 -26.86 -13.20
N GLN A 415 -0.89 -27.51 -14.30
CA GLN A 415 -1.77 -27.64 -15.47
C GLN A 415 -3.06 -28.39 -15.14
N LYS A 416 -2.96 -29.48 -14.37
CA LYS A 416 -4.12 -30.22 -13.85
C LYS A 416 -5.03 -29.32 -13.02
N THR A 417 -4.45 -28.44 -12.18
CA THR A 417 -5.22 -27.50 -11.39
C THR A 417 -6.06 -26.58 -12.26
N VAL A 418 -5.50 -26.01 -13.34
CA VAL A 418 -6.24 -25.14 -14.26
C VAL A 418 -7.42 -25.90 -14.89
N LYS A 419 -7.21 -27.15 -15.29
CA LYS A 419 -8.25 -27.99 -15.89
C LYS A 419 -9.38 -28.30 -14.88
N GLU A 420 -9.03 -28.68 -13.66
CA GLU A 420 -10.00 -28.97 -12.59
C GLU A 420 -10.78 -27.73 -12.16
N CYS A 421 -10.15 -26.54 -12.20
CA CYS A 421 -10.74 -25.26 -11.84
C CYS A 421 -11.33 -24.49 -13.04
N SER A 422 -11.49 -25.10 -14.21
CA SER A 422 -11.92 -24.39 -15.43
C SER A 422 -13.20 -23.58 -15.23
N HIS A 423 -14.12 -24.06 -14.39
CA HIS A 423 -15.36 -23.37 -14.03
C HIS A 423 -15.14 -22.12 -13.13
N CYS A 424 -13.94 -21.99 -12.52
CA CYS A 424 -13.57 -20.85 -11.70
C CYS A 424 -12.94 -19.71 -12.50
N PHE A 425 -12.72 -19.88 -13.79
CA PHE A 425 -12.14 -18.87 -14.67
C PHE A 425 -13.17 -18.30 -15.63
N ALA A 426 -12.98 -17.03 -15.99
CA ALA A 426 -13.70 -16.46 -17.12
C ALA A 426 -13.39 -17.28 -18.39
N ARG A 427 -14.40 -17.46 -19.25
CA ARG A 427 -14.26 -18.26 -20.48
C ARG A 427 -13.43 -17.53 -21.53
N LEU A 428 -12.11 -17.50 -21.34
CA LEU A 428 -11.14 -16.96 -22.31
C LEU A 428 -10.54 -18.05 -23.18
N HIS A 429 -10.31 -19.20 -22.56
CA HIS A 429 -9.62 -20.34 -23.17
C HIS A 429 -10.32 -21.63 -22.79
N GLN A 430 -10.24 -22.62 -23.65
CA GLN A 430 -10.56 -23.98 -23.26
C GLN A 430 -9.57 -24.47 -22.19
N PRO A 431 -9.97 -25.41 -21.30
CA PRO A 431 -9.13 -25.84 -20.17
C PRO A 431 -7.71 -26.27 -20.55
N ASP A 432 -7.55 -26.94 -21.69
CA ASP A 432 -6.24 -27.37 -22.19
C ASP A 432 -5.40 -26.19 -22.69
N GLU A 433 -6.00 -25.21 -23.33
CA GLU A 433 -5.35 -23.99 -23.80
C GLU A 433 -4.94 -23.10 -22.62
N ALA A 434 -5.82 -22.94 -21.63
CA ALA A 434 -5.49 -22.21 -20.41
C ALA A 434 -4.32 -22.84 -19.65
N ALA A 435 -4.28 -24.19 -19.57
CA ALA A 435 -3.20 -24.92 -18.94
C ALA A 435 -1.86 -24.74 -19.66
N ALA A 436 -1.87 -24.61 -20.99
CA ALA A 436 -0.68 -24.27 -21.76
C ALA A 436 -0.27 -22.80 -21.60
N PHE A 437 -1.26 -21.91 -21.49
CA PHE A 437 -1.03 -20.46 -21.41
C PHE A 437 -0.34 -20.02 -20.11
N ILE A 438 -0.53 -20.71 -19.00
CA ILE A 438 0.14 -20.37 -17.73
C ILE A 438 1.66 -20.59 -17.78
N ALA A 439 2.17 -21.39 -18.70
CA ALA A 439 3.59 -21.47 -18.96
C ALA A 439 4.03 -20.17 -19.64
N LEU A 440 4.40 -19.17 -18.84
CA LEU A 440 4.86 -17.87 -19.36
C LEU A 440 5.97 -18.09 -20.40
N PRO A 441 5.86 -17.50 -21.60
CA PRO A 441 6.88 -17.66 -22.62
C PRO A 441 8.23 -17.15 -22.10
N SER A 442 9.30 -17.87 -22.40
CA SER A 442 10.65 -17.36 -22.20
C SER A 442 10.90 -16.21 -23.17
N SER A 443 11.76 -15.26 -22.80
CA SER A 443 12.18 -14.16 -23.68
C SER A 443 12.74 -14.65 -25.03
N ASP A 444 13.13 -15.92 -25.09
CA ASP A 444 13.77 -16.52 -26.25
C ASP A 444 12.81 -17.19 -27.25
N GLN A 445 11.51 -17.21 -26.92
CA GLN A 445 10.47 -17.81 -27.78
C GLN A 445 9.22 -16.94 -27.85
N PRO A 446 9.29 -15.72 -28.42
CA PRO A 446 8.14 -14.82 -28.55
C PRO A 446 7.03 -15.39 -29.46
N ASP A 447 7.38 -16.32 -30.38
CA ASP A 447 6.45 -16.83 -31.40
C ASP A 447 5.43 -17.87 -30.90
N GLN A 448 5.49 -18.26 -29.63
CA GLN A 448 4.49 -19.15 -29.03
C GLN A 448 3.16 -18.47 -28.65
N ILE A 449 3.08 -17.14 -28.78
CA ILE A 449 1.81 -16.44 -28.61
C ILE A 449 0.96 -16.74 -29.85
N LYS A 450 -0.12 -17.49 -29.66
CA LYS A 450 -1.10 -17.75 -30.72
C LYS A 450 -1.49 -16.43 -31.40
N SER A 451 -1.68 -16.47 -32.71
CA SER A 451 -2.07 -15.30 -33.50
C SER A 451 -3.27 -14.58 -32.89
N TRP A 452 -3.37 -13.29 -33.08
CA TRP A 452 -4.48 -12.41 -32.64
C TRP A 452 -5.86 -12.87 -33.09
N ASN A 453 -5.97 -13.87 -33.96
CA ASN A 453 -7.23 -14.40 -34.49
C ASN A 453 -7.85 -15.49 -33.62
N TRP A 454 -7.16 -16.00 -32.58
CA TRP A 454 -7.66 -17.08 -31.73
C TRP A 454 -9.05 -16.79 -31.12
N TRP A 455 -9.34 -15.55 -30.78
CA TRP A 455 -10.63 -15.14 -30.22
C TRP A 455 -11.78 -15.27 -31.23
N LYS A 456 -11.51 -15.14 -32.54
CA LYS A 456 -12.53 -15.32 -33.58
C LYS A 456 -13.02 -16.76 -33.61
N ASP A 457 -12.14 -17.70 -33.37
CA ASP A 457 -12.48 -19.11 -33.30
C ASP A 457 -13.32 -19.44 -32.06
N LEU A 458 -13.10 -18.69 -30.94
CA LEU A 458 -13.89 -18.85 -29.73
C LEU A 458 -15.34 -18.35 -29.87
N ILE A 459 -15.57 -17.33 -30.66
CA ILE A 459 -16.90 -16.76 -30.87
C ILE A 459 -17.60 -17.39 -32.07
N ALA A 460 -16.88 -18.04 -32.98
CA ALA A 460 -17.42 -18.62 -34.16
C ALA A 460 -18.40 -19.78 -33.82
N ASP A 461 -19.59 -19.73 -34.35
CA ASP A 461 -20.56 -20.82 -34.29
C ASP A 461 -21.32 -20.89 -35.62
N SER A 462 -21.72 -22.08 -36.03
CA SER A 462 -22.56 -22.30 -37.21
C SER A 462 -24.01 -21.79 -37.00
N ASP A 463 -24.44 -21.66 -35.74
CA ASP A 463 -25.68 -21.06 -35.33
C ASP A 463 -25.48 -19.56 -35.06
N ALA A 464 -26.13 -18.73 -35.86
CA ALA A 464 -26.02 -17.27 -35.75
C ALA A 464 -26.45 -16.72 -34.37
N ALA A 465 -27.43 -17.34 -33.70
CA ALA A 465 -27.87 -16.93 -32.38
C ALA A 465 -26.79 -17.21 -31.32
N LYS A 466 -26.13 -18.37 -31.40
CA LYS A 466 -25.01 -18.72 -30.51
C LYS A 466 -23.79 -17.85 -30.79
N GLN A 467 -23.49 -17.56 -32.04
CA GLN A 467 -22.40 -16.64 -32.38
C GLN A 467 -22.65 -15.26 -31.77
N GLN A 468 -23.86 -14.72 -31.87
CA GLN A 468 -24.21 -13.43 -31.26
C GLN A 468 -24.11 -13.48 -29.72
N GLU A 469 -24.51 -14.59 -29.11
CA GLU A 469 -24.33 -14.79 -27.66
C GLU A 469 -22.86 -14.83 -27.28
N ASN A 470 -22.03 -15.56 -28.01
CA ASN A 470 -20.59 -15.65 -27.80
C ASN A 470 -19.91 -14.28 -27.96
N GLU A 471 -20.30 -13.50 -28.97
CA GLU A 471 -19.82 -12.12 -29.18
C GLU A 471 -20.20 -11.23 -28.00
N SER A 472 -21.45 -11.33 -27.51
CA SER A 472 -21.91 -10.55 -26.36
C SER A 472 -21.13 -10.91 -25.08
N GLN A 473 -20.86 -12.20 -24.84
CA GLN A 473 -20.06 -12.66 -23.72
C GLN A 473 -18.60 -12.16 -23.82
N TRP A 474 -18.02 -12.18 -25.02
CA TRP A 474 -16.70 -11.64 -25.30
C TRP A 474 -16.61 -10.13 -24.99
N TRP A 475 -17.56 -9.36 -25.46
CA TRP A 475 -17.66 -7.94 -25.18
C TRP A 475 -17.82 -7.65 -23.67
N GLY A 476 -18.67 -8.41 -23.01
CA GLY A 476 -18.86 -8.33 -21.56
C GLY A 476 -17.55 -8.57 -20.82
N MET A 477 -16.75 -9.52 -21.27
CA MET A 477 -15.44 -9.82 -20.72
C MET A 477 -14.44 -8.68 -20.95
N LEU A 478 -14.31 -8.16 -22.18
CA LEU A 478 -13.44 -7.02 -22.48
C LEU A 478 -13.78 -5.80 -21.63
N CYS A 479 -15.07 -5.54 -21.40
CA CYS A 479 -15.53 -4.49 -20.51
C CYS A 479 -15.16 -4.76 -19.04
N THR A 480 -15.16 -6.03 -18.63
CA THR A 480 -14.74 -6.45 -17.28
C THR A 480 -13.21 -6.34 -17.13
N MET A 481 -12.43 -6.69 -18.14
CA MET A 481 -10.97 -6.55 -18.16
C MET A 481 -10.52 -5.11 -17.90
N ARG A 482 -11.32 -4.12 -18.32
CA ARG A 482 -11.07 -2.70 -17.98
C ARG A 482 -10.93 -2.46 -16.48
N GLN A 483 -11.68 -3.21 -15.68
CA GLN A 483 -11.62 -3.10 -14.22
C GLN A 483 -10.34 -3.72 -13.65
N ASN A 484 -9.76 -4.66 -14.40
CA ASN A 484 -8.54 -5.37 -14.00
C ASN A 484 -7.29 -4.68 -14.59
N LYS A 485 -7.03 -3.46 -14.13
CA LYS A 485 -5.96 -2.61 -14.64
C LYS A 485 -4.55 -3.14 -14.36
N SER A 486 -4.43 -4.15 -13.50
CA SER A 486 -3.15 -4.82 -13.26
C SER A 486 -2.56 -5.53 -14.49
N LEU A 487 -3.40 -5.87 -15.49
CA LEU A 487 -2.93 -6.33 -16.80
C LEU A 487 -2.02 -5.32 -17.49
N LEU A 488 -2.36 -4.02 -17.39
CA LEU A 488 -1.54 -2.95 -17.95
C LEU A 488 -0.18 -2.86 -17.25
N LEU A 489 -0.17 -2.98 -15.93
CA LEU A 489 1.07 -3.00 -15.17
C LEU A 489 1.97 -4.17 -15.57
N TYR A 490 1.38 -5.32 -15.90
CA TYR A 490 2.13 -6.47 -16.39
C TYR A 490 2.71 -6.22 -17.79
N ALA A 491 1.91 -5.70 -18.72
CA ALA A 491 2.37 -5.35 -20.05
C ALA A 491 3.50 -4.30 -20.00
N GLN A 492 3.40 -3.33 -19.07
CA GLN A 492 4.40 -2.28 -18.84
C GLN A 492 5.41 -2.63 -17.72
N ARG A 493 5.60 -3.90 -17.37
CA ARG A 493 6.38 -4.31 -16.18
C ARG A 493 7.81 -3.76 -16.14
N GLU A 494 8.47 -3.63 -17.28
CA GLU A 494 9.82 -3.06 -17.35
C GLU A 494 9.82 -1.55 -17.04
N PHE A 495 8.85 -0.83 -17.58
CA PHE A 495 8.62 0.57 -17.27
C PHE A 495 8.30 0.76 -15.78
N ILE A 496 7.36 -0.02 -15.25
CA ILE A 496 6.96 0.01 -13.83
C ILE A 496 8.17 -0.29 -12.92
N ARG A 497 8.97 -1.30 -13.24
CA ARG A 497 10.16 -1.67 -12.48
C ARG A 497 11.18 -0.53 -12.40
N LYS A 498 11.42 0.14 -13.53
CA LYS A 498 12.38 1.24 -13.61
C LYS A 498 11.83 2.51 -12.97
N ARG A 499 10.58 2.84 -13.28
CA ARG A 499 9.98 4.14 -12.95
C ARG A 499 9.53 4.25 -11.50
N PHE A 500 9.02 3.17 -10.92
CA PHE A 500 8.45 3.13 -9.57
C PHE A 500 9.23 2.19 -8.64
N SER A 501 10.55 2.14 -8.81
CA SER A 501 11.43 1.27 -8.01
C SER A 501 11.39 1.54 -6.50
N SER A 502 11.00 2.73 -6.08
CA SER A 502 10.87 3.15 -4.68
C SER A 502 9.49 2.89 -4.06
N TYR A 503 8.55 2.33 -4.83
CA TYR A 503 7.23 2.01 -4.30
C TYR A 503 7.32 0.94 -3.20
N ASP A 504 6.67 1.23 -2.06
CA ASP A 504 6.64 0.34 -0.91
C ASP A 504 5.25 -0.29 -0.75
N PRO A 505 5.07 -1.57 -1.11
CA PRO A 505 3.77 -2.25 -1.03
C PRO A 505 3.29 -2.51 0.40
N SER A 506 4.14 -2.36 1.42
CA SER A 506 3.73 -2.48 2.83
C SER A 506 2.96 -1.26 3.32
N ARG A 507 3.06 -0.16 2.62
CA ARG A 507 2.45 1.12 2.99
C ARG A 507 1.02 1.22 2.48
N LYS A 508 0.06 1.05 3.37
CA LYS A 508 -1.39 1.16 3.06
C LYS A 508 -1.81 2.53 2.53
N ASP A 509 -1.16 3.60 2.97
CA ASP A 509 -1.42 4.95 2.49
C ASP A 509 -1.14 5.11 0.99
N LEU A 510 -0.21 4.32 0.43
CA LEU A 510 0.09 4.32 -1.01
C LEU A 510 -0.90 3.51 -1.86
N TRP A 511 -1.82 2.77 -1.26
CA TRP A 511 -2.84 2.00 -2.00
C TRP A 511 -3.98 2.88 -2.50
N LEU A 512 -4.20 4.03 -1.87
CA LEU A 512 -5.23 4.97 -2.27
C LEU A 512 -4.90 5.58 -3.64
N GLU A 513 -5.91 5.78 -4.46
CA GLU A 513 -5.78 6.28 -5.84
C GLU A 513 -4.93 7.55 -5.94
N HIS A 514 -5.13 8.50 -5.04
CA HIS A 514 -4.40 9.77 -5.04
C HIS A 514 -2.98 9.70 -4.48
N ASN A 515 -2.61 8.58 -3.86
CA ASN A 515 -1.30 8.40 -3.22
C ASN A 515 -0.37 7.49 -4.03
N ARG A 516 -0.91 6.74 -4.99
CA ARG A 516 -0.09 5.94 -5.89
C ARG A 516 0.75 6.84 -6.80
N PRO A 517 1.99 6.45 -7.13
CA PRO A 517 2.84 7.25 -8.01
C PRO A 517 2.44 7.17 -9.49
N TRP A 518 1.46 6.35 -9.85
CA TRP A 518 0.90 6.23 -11.20
C TRP A 518 -0.60 6.45 -11.19
N ASP A 519 -1.10 6.81 -12.36
CA ASP A 519 -2.52 6.86 -12.67
C ASP A 519 -2.78 6.02 -13.93
N TYR A 520 -4.03 5.69 -14.20
CA TYR A 520 -4.41 4.99 -15.44
C TYR A 520 -4.94 6.01 -16.44
N ASP A 521 -4.08 6.34 -17.40
CA ASP A 521 -4.35 7.33 -18.44
C ASP A 521 -5.12 6.69 -19.60
N HIS A 522 -6.08 7.43 -20.15
CA HIS A 522 -6.68 7.11 -21.44
C HIS A 522 -5.76 7.59 -22.56
N ILE A 523 -5.30 6.69 -23.44
CA ILE A 523 -4.48 7.03 -24.60
C ILE A 523 -5.27 7.98 -25.49
N LEU A 524 -6.48 7.59 -25.89
CA LEU A 524 -7.48 8.50 -26.46
C LEU A 524 -8.32 9.08 -25.31
N PRO A 525 -8.21 10.38 -25.03
CA PRO A 525 -8.87 10.96 -23.87
C PRO A 525 -10.40 10.81 -23.90
N ALA A 526 -10.98 10.41 -22.77
CA ALA A 526 -12.41 10.22 -22.61
C ALA A 526 -13.25 11.46 -22.96
N ALA A 527 -12.69 12.67 -22.77
CA ALA A 527 -13.35 13.92 -23.11
C ALA A 527 -13.73 14.04 -24.59
N TYR A 528 -12.94 13.44 -25.49
CA TYR A 528 -13.24 13.45 -26.94
C TYR A 528 -14.30 12.44 -27.32
N THR A 529 -14.44 11.35 -26.60
CA THR A 529 -15.42 10.31 -26.89
C THR A 529 -16.77 10.58 -26.26
N TYR A 530 -16.81 11.07 -25.01
CA TYR A 530 -18.07 11.37 -24.31
C TYR A 530 -18.77 12.64 -24.83
N ASN A 531 -18.00 13.60 -25.37
CA ASN A 531 -18.55 14.84 -25.90
C ASN A 531 -19.08 14.73 -27.35
N ILE A 532 -19.00 13.56 -27.97
CA ILE A 532 -19.59 13.34 -29.29
C ILE A 532 -21.11 13.41 -29.15
N LYS A 533 -21.70 14.49 -29.65
CA LYS A 533 -23.16 14.77 -29.58
C LYS A 533 -23.99 14.00 -30.60
N THR A 534 -23.36 13.35 -31.57
CA THR A 534 -24.05 12.62 -32.63
C THR A 534 -24.38 11.19 -32.17
N ASN A 535 -25.65 10.79 -32.31
CA ASN A 535 -26.10 9.41 -32.07
C ASN A 535 -25.92 8.55 -33.34
N ASN A 536 -24.71 8.46 -33.86
CA ASN A 536 -24.41 7.52 -34.95
C ASN A 536 -23.65 6.29 -34.42
N GLU A 537 -23.57 5.24 -35.22
CA GLU A 537 -22.89 4.01 -34.88
C GLU A 537 -21.43 4.23 -34.50
N PHE A 538 -20.74 5.16 -35.20
CA PHE A 538 -19.35 5.51 -34.91
C PHE A 538 -19.18 6.13 -33.52
N ALA A 539 -20.08 7.02 -33.09
CA ALA A 539 -20.05 7.59 -31.76
C ALA A 539 -20.29 6.52 -30.68
N GLY A 540 -21.20 5.58 -30.94
CA GLY A 540 -21.43 4.41 -30.09
C GLY A 540 -20.20 3.55 -29.96
N PHE A 541 -19.56 3.24 -31.08
CA PHE A 541 -18.30 2.50 -31.14
C PHE A 541 -17.18 3.20 -30.34
N CYS A 542 -16.92 4.47 -30.58
CA CYS A 542 -15.91 5.24 -29.86
C CYS A 542 -16.16 5.23 -28.34
N LYS A 543 -17.41 5.39 -27.89
CA LYS A 543 -17.76 5.32 -26.46
C LYS A 543 -17.51 3.95 -25.87
N GLN A 544 -17.82 2.89 -26.61
CA GLN A 544 -17.60 1.52 -26.20
C GLN A 544 -16.11 1.20 -26.06
N TRP A 545 -15.31 1.59 -27.05
CA TRP A 545 -13.86 1.33 -27.06
C TRP A 545 -13.07 2.22 -26.13
N CYS A 546 -13.52 3.45 -25.86
CA CYS A 546 -12.84 4.38 -24.97
C CYS A 546 -12.51 3.77 -23.61
N ASN A 547 -13.36 2.90 -23.12
CA ASN A 547 -13.23 2.26 -21.82
C ASN A 547 -12.73 0.81 -21.89
N THR A 548 -12.23 0.34 -23.02
CA THR A 548 -11.56 -0.96 -23.10
C THR A 548 -10.13 -0.86 -22.56
N ILE A 549 -9.60 -2.01 -22.14
CA ILE A 549 -8.24 -2.07 -21.61
C ILE A 549 -7.20 -1.57 -22.61
N GLY A 550 -7.43 -1.75 -23.92
CA GLY A 550 -6.52 -1.29 -24.99
C GLY A 550 -6.36 0.22 -25.09
N ASN A 551 -7.28 1.00 -24.49
CA ASN A 551 -7.18 2.46 -24.46
C ASN A 551 -6.60 3.00 -23.14
N PHE A 552 -6.02 2.14 -22.30
CA PHE A 552 -5.39 2.57 -21.05
C PHE A 552 -3.90 2.29 -21.04
N ARG A 553 -3.18 3.10 -20.28
CA ARG A 553 -1.79 2.86 -19.88
C ARG A 553 -1.60 3.27 -18.42
N ALA A 554 -0.66 2.66 -17.71
CA ALA A 554 -0.18 3.18 -16.46
C ALA A 554 0.83 4.31 -16.74
N TRP A 555 0.58 5.49 -16.17
CA TRP A 555 1.38 6.68 -16.43
C TRP A 555 1.73 7.40 -15.13
N PRO A 556 2.89 8.10 -15.03
CA PRO A 556 3.22 8.86 -13.84
C PRO A 556 2.10 9.83 -13.46
N TYR A 557 1.72 9.81 -12.18
CA TYR A 557 0.58 10.58 -11.68
C TYR A 557 0.68 12.09 -12.04
N GLU A 558 1.86 12.68 -11.85
CA GLU A 558 2.10 14.09 -12.11
C GLU A 558 1.92 14.44 -13.58
N ASP A 559 2.37 13.58 -14.48
CA ASP A 559 2.27 13.80 -15.94
C ASP A 559 0.84 13.60 -16.40
N ASN A 560 0.18 12.50 -16.01
CA ASN A 560 -1.20 12.24 -16.42
C ASN A 560 -2.15 13.36 -16.00
N ARG A 561 -2.10 13.77 -14.74
CA ARG A 561 -2.96 14.84 -14.21
C ARG A 561 -2.63 16.21 -14.79
N SER A 562 -1.40 16.43 -15.24
CA SER A 562 -0.99 17.66 -15.91
C SER A 562 -1.41 17.72 -17.37
N ASP A 563 -1.34 16.60 -18.07
CA ASP A 563 -1.64 16.53 -19.50
C ASP A 563 -3.15 16.59 -19.79
N GLN A 564 -3.97 16.29 -18.78
CA GLN A 564 -5.44 16.35 -18.89
C GLN A 564 -5.97 15.58 -20.11
N ALA A 565 -6.63 16.29 -21.04
CA ALA A 565 -7.23 15.72 -22.24
C ALA A 565 -6.37 15.92 -23.49
N GLU A 566 -5.05 15.92 -23.37
CA GLU A 566 -4.18 16.01 -24.54
C GLU A 566 -4.27 14.77 -25.42
N MET A 567 -4.30 14.98 -26.75
CA MET A 567 -4.36 13.90 -27.74
C MET A 567 -3.06 13.11 -27.78
N ALA A 568 -3.15 11.83 -28.17
CA ALA A 568 -2.02 10.90 -28.28
C ALA A 568 -0.86 11.50 -29.11
N GLY A 569 -1.14 12.14 -30.25
CA GLY A 569 -0.12 12.77 -31.08
C GLY A 569 0.67 13.89 -30.40
N LYS A 570 0.06 14.62 -29.44
CA LYS A 570 0.78 15.58 -28.60
C LYS A 570 1.63 14.88 -27.53
N LYS A 571 1.10 13.82 -26.94
CA LYS A 571 1.81 13.01 -25.95
C LYS A 571 3.04 12.33 -26.56
N LEU A 572 2.99 11.92 -27.84
CA LEU A 572 4.11 11.37 -28.60
C LEU A 572 5.33 12.32 -28.65
N ASN A 573 5.11 13.60 -28.80
CA ASN A 573 6.19 14.59 -28.90
C ASN A 573 6.85 14.93 -27.55
N GLN A 574 6.31 14.46 -26.45
CA GLN A 574 6.75 14.87 -25.11
C GLN A 574 7.73 13.89 -24.45
N THR A 575 7.84 12.64 -24.93
CA THR A 575 8.47 11.64 -24.09
C THR A 575 9.43 10.71 -24.82
N LYS A 576 10.62 10.55 -24.23
CA LYS A 576 11.53 9.45 -24.46
C LYS A 576 10.99 8.08 -23.94
N LEU A 577 9.72 8.03 -23.56
CA LEU A 577 9.04 6.90 -22.92
C LEU A 577 7.96 6.30 -23.83
N LEU A 578 7.99 6.61 -25.11
CA LEU A 578 6.97 6.18 -26.08
C LEU A 578 6.84 4.66 -26.15
N GLU A 579 7.96 3.97 -26.23
CA GLU A 579 8.01 2.49 -26.30
C GLU A 579 7.31 1.82 -25.11
N ASP A 580 7.41 2.44 -23.92
CA ASP A 580 6.82 1.93 -22.68
C ASP A 580 5.36 2.40 -22.48
N SER A 581 4.85 3.29 -23.33
CA SER A 581 3.55 3.93 -23.17
C SER A 581 2.44 3.37 -24.04
N PHE A 582 2.71 2.34 -24.84
CA PHE A 582 1.82 1.76 -25.87
C PHE A 582 1.41 2.76 -26.96
N ILE A 583 2.12 3.86 -27.12
CA ILE A 583 1.91 4.81 -28.19
C ILE A 583 3.08 4.66 -29.17
N SER A 584 2.82 4.30 -30.40
CA SER A 584 3.80 4.19 -31.48
C SER A 584 3.61 5.28 -32.54
N ASP A 585 4.65 5.54 -33.33
CA ASP A 585 4.57 6.47 -34.45
C ASP A 585 3.62 6.01 -35.57
N ASP A 586 3.23 4.71 -35.55
CA ASP A 586 2.34 4.10 -36.52
C ASP A 586 0.84 4.24 -36.12
N GLU A 587 0.54 4.79 -34.97
CA GLU A 587 -0.81 5.09 -34.47
C GLU A 587 -1.12 6.60 -34.52
#